data_ee1671f95e77807e2b7e807704126e36
#
_entry.id   ee1671f95e77807e2b7e807704126e36
#
_cell.length_a   1.000
_cell.length_b   1.000
_cell.length_c   1.000
_cell.angle_alpha   90.00
_cell.angle_beta   90.00
_cell.angle_gamma   90.00
#
_symmetry.space_group_name_H-M   'P 1'
#
loop_
_entity.id
_entity.type
_entity.pdbx_description
1 polymer ?
#
loop_
_entity_poly.entity_id
_entity_poly.type
_entity_poly.pdbx_seq_one_letter_code
_entity_poly.pdbx_strand_id
1 'polypeptide(L)'
;MNTKLKSKQFFRPALLAVAALILTVGCTKSAPPSAMAPTAVTVAAVEQKNIVEWNEFTGRVEPVQSVEIRPRVSGYIQEVKFQSGQLVKKGDVLFTIDPRWNQAVFDQRQAEYDQAKNEANRTAVLLKGNAISTEEADARKAHYEEAKAMLASAKLDLEYTVVRAPIDGRVSRALLTEGNYVSGNAGNASLLTTVVSVDPVYVIADIDEDTLLKFNQLVHDKKLGDENGGRVPVALQLADEKDYPRQGYIESFDNQLNPDTGSILMRAVFANTDGMIVPGLFARIRLPLSENHPALLVDERAIGTDQAQKFVLTLTATNTVQYRPVELGPVIDGKRIVRSGLTAGEKIVVNGLSRVRPGMPVTPQDETPAVQTALK
;
A
#
# COMPACT_ATOMS: atom_id res chain seq x y z
N MET A 1 31.20 23.81 -77.92
CA MET A 1 32.59 23.53 -78.36
C MET A 1 32.78 22.07 -78.23
N ASN A 2 32.50 21.31 -79.32
CA ASN A 2 33.49 20.67 -80.21
C ASN A 2 34.37 19.70 -79.42
N THR A 3 34.49 18.44 -79.70
CA THR A 3 34.62 17.67 -80.97
C THR A 3 34.59 16.18 -80.59
N LYS A 4 33.77 15.29 -81.21
CA LYS A 4 34.01 14.46 -82.38
C LYS A 4 35.36 13.72 -82.41
N LEU A 5 35.40 12.40 -82.55
CA LEU A 5 35.66 11.59 -83.73
C LEU A 5 35.82 10.12 -83.33
N LYS A 6 35.04 9.20 -83.90
CA LYS A 6 35.30 8.30 -85.08
C LYS A 6 36.44 7.31 -84.90
N SER A 7 36.39 6.07 -85.13
CA SER A 7 35.87 5.12 -86.11
C SER A 7 36.88 3.98 -86.24
N LYS A 8 36.51 2.81 -86.49
CA LYS A 8 36.47 1.90 -87.66
C LYS A 8 36.74 0.47 -87.23
N GLN A 9 35.85 -0.45 -87.36
CA GLN A 9 35.74 -1.45 -88.46
C GLN A 9 37.05 -2.20 -88.82
N PHE A 10 36.91 -3.53 -88.78
CA PHE A 10 37.33 -4.57 -89.71
C PHE A 10 37.62 -5.86 -88.86
N PHE A 11 37.24 -7.08 -89.19
CA PHE A 11 36.95 -7.87 -90.33
C PHE A 11 36.34 -9.20 -89.90
N ARG A 12 35.45 -9.75 -90.64
CA ARG A 12 34.97 -11.14 -90.77
C ARG A 12 36.04 -12.00 -91.40
N PRO A 13 35.90 -13.34 -91.63
CA PRO A 13 35.19 -14.45 -90.99
C PRO A 13 36.08 -15.73 -90.84
N ALA A 14 35.63 -16.71 -90.06
CA ALA A 14 35.97 -18.15 -90.24
C ALA A 14 35.04 -18.97 -89.37
N LEU A 15 34.08 -19.50 -89.83
CA LEU A 15 33.79 -20.78 -90.46
C LEU A 15 33.51 -21.90 -89.49
N LEU A 16 32.19 -22.23 -89.36
CA LEU A 16 31.68 -23.58 -89.54
C LEU A 16 32.64 -24.75 -89.26
N ALA A 17 32.59 -25.33 -88.09
CA ALA A 17 32.89 -26.74 -87.79
C ALA A 17 32.87 -27.07 -86.32
N VAL A 18 31.82 -26.82 -85.52
CA VAL A 18 31.61 -27.52 -84.18
C VAL A 18 30.11 -27.50 -83.88
N ALA A 19 29.31 -28.04 -84.78
CA ALA A 19 27.85 -28.17 -84.58
C ALA A 19 27.47 -29.67 -84.63
N ALA A 20 28.09 -30.48 -83.81
CA ALA A 20 27.64 -31.86 -83.68
C ALA A 20 28.17 -32.58 -82.42
N LEU A 21 28.28 -31.92 -81.25
CA LEU A 21 28.65 -32.69 -80.01
C LEU A 21 28.06 -32.07 -78.71
N ILE A 22 26.85 -31.55 -78.71
CA ILE A 22 26.16 -31.18 -77.44
C ILE A 22 24.67 -31.55 -77.57
N LEU A 23 24.36 -32.85 -77.54
CA LEU A 23 23.01 -33.38 -77.39
C LEU A 23 23.00 -34.61 -76.52
N THR A 24 23.64 -34.54 -75.31
CA THR A 24 23.40 -35.48 -74.19
C THR A 24 23.52 -34.77 -72.89
N VAL A 25 22.71 -33.73 -72.63
CA VAL A 25 22.46 -33.30 -71.29
C VAL A 25 21.21 -34.04 -70.81
N GLY A 26 21.49 -35.09 -70.05
CA GLY A 26 20.47 -35.88 -69.38
C GLY A 26 19.62 -35.02 -68.49
N CYS A 27 18.31 -35.25 -68.54
CA CYS A 27 17.36 -34.83 -67.52
C CYS A 27 17.82 -35.39 -66.16
N THR A 28 18.57 -34.60 -65.37
CA THR A 28 18.66 -34.86 -63.93
C THR A 28 17.29 -34.54 -63.35
N LYS A 29 16.55 -35.59 -63.03
CA LYS A 29 15.36 -35.53 -62.20
C LYS A 29 15.70 -34.68 -60.98
N SER A 30 15.14 -33.48 -60.88
CA SER A 30 15.21 -32.65 -59.67
C SER A 30 14.79 -33.55 -58.49
N ALA A 31 15.69 -33.83 -57.57
CA ALA A 31 15.36 -34.54 -56.34
C ALA A 31 14.25 -33.75 -55.65
N PRO A 32 13.21 -34.40 -55.15
CA PRO A 32 12.21 -33.73 -54.34
C PRO A 32 12.93 -32.99 -53.22
N PRO A 33 12.48 -31.77 -52.85
CA PRO A 33 13.10 -31.01 -51.77
C PRO A 33 13.19 -31.93 -50.55
N SER A 34 14.40 -32.15 -50.07
CA SER A 34 14.68 -32.94 -48.86
C SER A 34 13.76 -32.39 -47.76
N ALA A 35 12.84 -33.23 -47.29
CA ALA A 35 11.96 -32.82 -46.19
C ALA A 35 12.88 -32.44 -45.06
N MET A 36 12.97 -31.15 -44.76
CA MET A 36 13.74 -30.64 -43.59
C MET A 36 13.31 -31.44 -42.37
N ALA A 37 14.26 -32.07 -41.68
CA ALA A 37 13.96 -32.75 -40.43
C ALA A 37 13.17 -31.83 -39.49
N PRO A 38 12.11 -32.33 -38.88
CA PRO A 38 11.27 -31.49 -38.02
C PRO A 38 12.13 -30.84 -36.92
N THR A 39 12.06 -29.53 -36.83
CA THR A 39 12.83 -28.75 -35.85
C THR A 39 12.35 -29.10 -34.44
N ALA A 40 13.28 -29.43 -33.54
CA ALA A 40 12.96 -29.66 -32.14
C ALA A 40 12.59 -28.34 -31.46
N VAL A 41 11.45 -28.29 -30.78
CA VAL A 41 10.95 -27.14 -30.01
C VAL A 41 10.52 -27.57 -28.62
N THR A 42 10.76 -26.72 -27.62
CA THR A 42 10.24 -26.97 -26.25
C THR A 42 8.80 -26.47 -26.18
N VAL A 43 7.92 -27.30 -25.66
CA VAL A 43 6.51 -26.99 -25.53
C VAL A 43 6.06 -27.11 -24.08
N ALA A 44 5.09 -26.27 -23.71
CA ALA A 44 4.37 -26.35 -22.46
C ALA A 44 2.86 -26.34 -22.70
N ALA A 45 2.10 -26.92 -21.81
CA ALA A 45 0.64 -26.81 -21.83
C ALA A 45 0.21 -25.48 -21.19
N VAL A 46 -0.82 -24.85 -21.77
CA VAL A 46 -1.46 -23.67 -21.19
C VAL A 46 -2.10 -24.06 -19.87
N GLU A 47 -1.61 -23.47 -18.80
CA GLU A 47 -2.09 -23.73 -17.44
C GLU A 47 -3.34 -22.90 -17.16
N GLN A 48 -4.37 -23.51 -16.57
CA GLN A 48 -5.53 -22.80 -16.04
C GLN A 48 -5.43 -22.79 -14.53
N LYS A 49 -5.42 -21.58 -13.92
CA LYS A 49 -5.36 -21.40 -12.47
C LYS A 49 -6.39 -20.35 -12.06
N ASN A 50 -7.01 -20.57 -10.93
CA ASN A 50 -7.84 -19.54 -10.32
C ASN A 50 -6.93 -18.47 -9.70
N ILE A 51 -7.15 -17.23 -10.09
CA ILE A 51 -6.34 -16.07 -9.67
C ILE A 51 -7.21 -14.89 -9.31
N VAL A 52 -6.64 -14.00 -8.51
CA VAL A 52 -7.11 -12.64 -8.29
C VAL A 52 -6.11 -11.69 -8.92
N GLU A 53 -6.57 -10.75 -9.73
CA GLU A 53 -5.72 -9.69 -10.25
C GLU A 53 -5.57 -8.60 -9.19
N TRP A 54 -4.35 -8.10 -9.00
CA TRP A 54 -4.01 -7.08 -8.00
C TRP A 54 -3.34 -5.90 -8.67
N ASN A 55 -3.67 -4.70 -8.20
CA ASN A 55 -2.83 -3.52 -8.47
C ASN A 55 -1.98 -3.21 -7.24
N GLU A 56 -0.76 -2.75 -7.50
CA GLU A 56 0.22 -2.41 -6.47
C GLU A 56 0.35 -0.89 -6.37
N PHE A 57 0.28 -0.39 -5.14
CA PHE A 57 0.46 1.03 -4.83
C PHE A 57 1.52 1.19 -3.77
N THR A 58 2.24 2.30 -3.82
CA THR A 58 3.14 2.68 -2.74
C THR A 58 2.36 3.53 -1.75
N GLY A 59 2.34 3.10 -0.50
CA GLY A 59 1.69 3.81 0.58
C GLY A 59 2.68 4.23 1.66
N ARG A 60 2.20 5.05 2.57
CA ARG A 60 2.91 5.49 3.76
C ARG A 60 2.19 5.01 5.00
N VAL A 61 2.96 4.50 5.94
CA VAL A 61 2.44 4.08 7.25
C VAL A 61 2.18 5.31 8.12
N GLU A 62 0.98 5.36 8.70
CA GLU A 62 0.60 6.38 9.67
C GLU A 62 0.03 5.75 10.94
N PRO A 63 0.20 6.38 12.11
CA PRO A 63 -0.44 5.90 13.33
C PRO A 63 -1.93 6.19 13.29
N VAL A 64 -2.75 5.33 13.91
CA VAL A 64 -4.20 5.58 14.05
C VAL A 64 -4.45 6.83 14.89
N GLN A 65 -3.62 7.04 15.92
CA GLN A 65 -3.70 8.21 16.79
C GLN A 65 -2.29 8.80 17.00
N SER A 66 -2.20 10.12 16.90
CA SER A 66 -1.00 10.89 17.20
C SER A 66 -1.39 12.05 18.10
N VAL A 67 -0.83 12.11 19.31
CA VAL A 67 -1.17 13.12 20.31
C VAL A 67 0.07 13.86 20.77
N GLU A 68 0.04 15.16 20.60
CA GLU A 68 1.02 16.08 21.15
C GLU A 68 0.74 16.28 22.66
N ILE A 69 1.73 15.98 23.48
CA ILE A 69 1.65 16.14 24.92
C ILE A 69 2.07 17.57 25.28
N ARG A 70 1.10 18.32 25.74
CA ARG A 70 1.26 19.71 26.17
C ARG A 70 0.73 19.86 27.60
N PRO A 71 1.41 20.65 28.48
CA PRO A 71 0.93 20.88 29.84
C PRO A 71 -0.33 21.76 29.81
N ARG A 72 -1.16 21.63 30.85
CA ARG A 72 -2.35 22.51 31.05
C ARG A 72 -2.11 23.58 32.11
N VAL A 73 -1.03 23.44 32.88
CA VAL A 73 -0.58 24.43 33.86
C VAL A 73 0.88 24.79 33.58
N SER A 74 1.24 26.00 33.97
CA SER A 74 2.61 26.50 33.83
C SER A 74 3.43 26.18 35.07
N GLY A 75 4.72 25.91 34.88
CA GLY A 75 5.64 25.62 35.98
C GLY A 75 6.96 25.05 35.49
N TYR A 76 7.82 24.64 36.44
CA TYR A 76 9.09 23.99 36.11
C TYR A 76 8.90 22.47 36.04
N ILE A 77 9.51 21.81 35.05
CA ILE A 77 9.55 20.35 34.98
C ILE A 77 10.40 19.86 36.18
N GLN A 78 9.80 19.08 37.06
CA GLN A 78 10.47 18.47 38.20
C GLN A 78 11.14 17.16 37.81
N GLU A 79 10.45 16.33 37.03
CA GLU A 79 10.93 14.99 36.67
C GLU A 79 10.31 14.52 35.34
N VAL A 80 11.12 13.78 34.53
CA VAL A 80 10.68 13.07 33.31
C VAL A 80 10.64 11.58 33.63
N LYS A 81 9.45 10.95 33.58
CA LYS A 81 9.21 9.58 34.08
C LYS A 81 9.17 8.51 32.98
N PHE A 82 9.73 8.74 31.84
CA PHE A 82 9.78 7.78 30.73
C PHE A 82 11.13 7.82 30.02
N GLN A 83 11.41 6.76 29.26
CA GLN A 83 12.56 6.73 28.35
C GLN A 83 12.09 7.00 26.91
N SER A 84 12.95 7.63 26.11
CA SER A 84 12.66 7.89 24.69
C SER A 84 12.39 6.60 23.92
N GLY A 85 11.26 6.53 23.20
CA GLY A 85 10.84 5.35 22.46
C GLY A 85 10.14 4.27 23.29
N GLN A 86 9.92 4.49 24.58
CA GLN A 86 9.22 3.55 25.47
C GLN A 86 7.74 3.39 25.06
N LEU A 87 7.21 2.17 25.22
CA LEU A 87 5.78 1.91 25.17
C LEU A 87 5.14 2.34 26.47
N VAL A 88 4.09 3.15 26.39
CA VAL A 88 3.32 3.68 27.51
C VAL A 88 1.85 3.32 27.38
N LYS A 89 1.18 3.19 28.51
CA LYS A 89 -0.26 2.98 28.58
C LYS A 89 -0.97 4.28 28.91
N LYS A 90 -2.22 4.39 28.50
CA LYS A 90 -3.09 5.49 28.90
C LYS A 90 -3.14 5.63 30.40
N GLY A 91 -2.83 6.84 30.89
CA GLY A 91 -2.76 7.16 32.31
C GLY A 91 -1.35 7.11 32.91
N ASP A 92 -0.36 6.53 32.21
CA ASP A 92 1.04 6.53 32.69
C ASP A 92 1.55 7.96 32.84
N VAL A 93 2.32 8.20 33.91
CA VAL A 93 2.89 9.52 34.17
C VAL A 93 4.09 9.74 33.24
N LEU A 94 4.07 10.84 32.48
CA LEU A 94 5.14 11.20 31.57
C LEU A 94 6.04 12.30 32.18
N PHE A 95 5.41 13.35 32.72
CA PHE A 95 6.13 14.47 33.34
C PHE A 95 5.47 14.84 34.66
N THR A 96 6.27 15.33 35.56
CA THR A 96 5.81 16.00 36.76
C THR A 96 6.27 17.45 36.75
N ILE A 97 5.32 18.38 36.86
CA ILE A 97 5.57 19.81 37.00
C ILE A 97 5.60 20.11 38.51
N ASP A 98 6.46 21.03 38.96
CA ASP A 98 6.56 21.40 40.36
C ASP A 98 5.19 21.80 40.93
N PRO A 99 4.61 20.99 41.84
CA PRO A 99 3.25 21.19 42.32
C PRO A 99 3.14 22.22 43.46
N ARG A 100 4.26 22.69 44.03
CA ARG A 100 4.26 23.47 45.25
C ARG A 100 3.38 24.71 45.19
N TRP A 101 3.40 25.43 44.07
CA TRP A 101 2.54 26.59 43.87
C TRP A 101 1.05 26.20 43.81
N ASN A 102 0.73 25.23 42.98
CA ASN A 102 -0.66 24.77 42.82
C ASN A 102 -1.20 24.11 44.08
N GLN A 103 -0.35 23.45 44.86
CA GLN A 103 -0.70 22.90 46.16
C GLN A 103 -1.04 24.04 47.15
N ALA A 104 -0.24 25.08 47.24
CA ALA A 104 -0.51 26.22 48.10
C ALA A 104 -1.84 26.94 47.73
N VAL A 105 -2.12 27.09 46.42
CA VAL A 105 -3.39 27.64 45.95
C VAL A 105 -4.56 26.72 46.32
N PHE A 106 -4.42 25.42 46.12
CA PHE A 106 -5.44 24.44 46.53
C PHE A 106 -5.72 24.51 48.03
N ASP A 107 -4.70 24.55 48.86
CA ASP A 107 -4.85 24.61 50.33
C ASP A 107 -5.59 25.91 50.76
N GLN A 108 -5.27 27.05 50.11
CA GLN A 108 -5.95 28.30 50.32
C GLN A 108 -7.42 28.17 49.97
N ARG A 109 -7.78 27.68 48.78
CA ARG A 109 -9.17 27.53 48.34
C ARG A 109 -9.94 26.52 49.17
N GLN A 110 -9.28 25.51 49.68
CA GLN A 110 -9.87 24.55 50.64
C GLN A 110 -10.29 25.25 51.94
N ALA A 111 -9.43 26.12 52.50
CA ALA A 111 -9.77 26.87 53.70
C ALA A 111 -10.96 27.86 53.49
N GLU A 112 -10.98 28.55 52.32
CA GLU A 112 -12.10 29.45 51.95
C GLU A 112 -13.41 28.66 51.79
N TYR A 113 -13.36 27.49 51.14
CA TYR A 113 -14.52 26.60 51.02
C TYR A 113 -15.03 26.11 52.37
N ASP A 114 -14.15 25.69 53.27
CA ASP A 114 -14.54 25.20 54.59
C ASP A 114 -15.17 26.29 55.42
N GLN A 115 -14.63 27.52 55.35
CA GLN A 115 -15.23 28.68 55.99
C GLN A 115 -16.66 28.96 55.45
N ALA A 116 -16.79 29.10 54.13
CA ALA A 116 -18.08 29.42 53.46
C ALA A 116 -19.14 28.33 53.73
N LYS A 117 -18.72 27.05 53.75
CA LYS A 117 -19.56 25.91 54.09
C LYS A 117 -20.11 26.00 55.51
N ASN A 118 -19.24 26.33 56.46
CA ASN A 118 -19.61 26.46 57.86
C ASN A 118 -20.58 27.65 58.08
N GLU A 119 -20.36 28.75 57.36
CA GLU A 119 -21.24 29.91 57.39
C GLU A 119 -22.60 29.56 56.77
N ALA A 120 -22.67 28.93 55.59
CA ALA A 120 -23.91 28.51 54.95
C ALA A 120 -24.70 27.53 55.84
N ASN A 121 -24.05 26.58 56.49
CA ASN A 121 -24.69 25.65 57.39
C ASN A 121 -25.30 26.36 58.62
N ARG A 122 -24.57 27.30 59.24
CA ARG A 122 -25.09 28.10 60.36
C ARG A 122 -26.28 28.93 59.89
N THR A 123 -26.17 29.59 58.75
CA THR A 123 -27.20 30.40 58.15
C THR A 123 -28.48 29.59 57.90
N ALA A 124 -28.37 28.36 57.43
CA ALA A 124 -29.53 27.46 57.21
C ALA A 124 -30.28 27.17 58.52
N VAL A 125 -29.58 27.08 59.62
CA VAL A 125 -30.20 26.90 60.95
C VAL A 125 -30.88 28.18 61.44
N LEU A 126 -30.21 29.32 61.28
CA LEU A 126 -30.74 30.64 61.69
C LEU A 126 -31.99 31.05 60.86
N LEU A 127 -32.02 30.72 59.57
CA LEU A 127 -33.18 30.97 58.69
C LEU A 127 -34.40 30.18 59.15
N LYS A 128 -34.22 28.90 59.54
CA LYS A 128 -35.31 28.08 60.13
C LYS A 128 -35.88 28.66 61.43
N GLY A 129 -35.04 29.36 62.17
CA GLY A 129 -35.42 30.06 63.40
C GLY A 129 -35.93 31.51 63.17
N ASN A 130 -36.09 31.93 61.93
CA ASN A 130 -36.45 33.33 61.54
C ASN A 130 -35.49 34.39 62.11
N ALA A 131 -34.21 34.02 62.35
CA ALA A 131 -33.22 34.93 62.95
C ALA A 131 -32.45 35.77 61.91
N ILE A 132 -32.59 35.46 60.62
CA ILE A 132 -32.00 36.20 59.51
C ILE A 132 -32.99 36.32 58.33
N SER A 133 -32.67 37.22 57.38
CA SER A 133 -33.47 37.36 56.16
C SER A 133 -33.15 36.26 55.15
N THR A 134 -34.11 36.01 54.24
CA THR A 134 -33.90 35.10 53.10
C THR A 134 -32.81 35.62 52.17
N GLU A 135 -32.72 36.93 51.98
CA GLU A 135 -31.69 37.57 51.14
C GLU A 135 -30.27 37.29 51.69
N GLU A 136 -30.07 37.40 53.03
CA GLU A 136 -28.80 37.10 53.63
C GLU A 136 -28.46 35.61 53.55
N ALA A 137 -29.44 34.72 53.70
CA ALA A 137 -29.29 33.30 53.51
C ALA A 137 -28.86 32.93 52.10
N ASP A 138 -29.51 33.54 51.09
CA ASP A 138 -29.21 33.36 49.67
C ASP A 138 -27.80 33.88 49.34
N ALA A 139 -27.40 35.04 49.89
CA ALA A 139 -26.05 35.57 49.70
C ALA A 139 -24.96 34.64 50.28
N ARG A 140 -25.15 34.06 51.47
CA ARG A 140 -24.20 33.10 52.07
C ARG A 140 -24.14 31.79 51.27
N LYS A 141 -25.30 31.35 50.75
CA LYS A 141 -25.34 30.15 49.90
C LYS A 141 -24.63 30.41 48.58
N ALA A 142 -24.81 31.56 47.95
CA ALA A 142 -24.10 31.92 46.72
C ALA A 142 -22.57 31.94 46.94
N HIS A 143 -22.12 32.54 48.04
CA HIS A 143 -20.70 32.54 48.40
C HIS A 143 -20.13 31.11 48.61
N TYR A 144 -20.90 30.21 49.23
CA TYR A 144 -20.51 28.81 49.38
C TYR A 144 -20.35 28.11 48.01
N GLU A 145 -21.30 28.30 47.10
CA GLU A 145 -21.19 27.68 45.73
C GLU A 145 -20.03 28.29 44.93
N GLU A 146 -19.74 29.59 45.07
CA GLU A 146 -18.57 30.26 44.51
C GLU A 146 -17.26 29.62 45.04
N ALA A 147 -17.10 29.54 46.37
CA ALA A 147 -15.90 28.95 47.00
C ALA A 147 -15.71 27.47 46.59
N LYS A 148 -16.80 26.72 46.47
CA LYS A 148 -16.81 25.37 45.98
C LYS A 148 -16.32 25.24 44.54
N ALA A 149 -16.75 26.15 43.64
CA ALA A 149 -16.30 26.18 42.25
C ALA A 149 -14.81 26.54 42.16
N MET A 150 -14.35 27.53 42.96
CA MET A 150 -12.92 27.90 43.03
C MET A 150 -12.04 26.77 43.54
N LEU A 151 -12.47 26.02 44.54
CA LEU A 151 -11.77 24.84 45.05
C LEU A 151 -11.67 23.76 43.98
N ALA A 152 -12.76 23.50 43.24
CA ALA A 152 -12.75 22.51 42.17
C ALA A 152 -11.76 22.89 41.05
N SER A 153 -11.66 24.19 40.69
CA SER A 153 -10.68 24.68 39.73
C SER A 153 -9.23 24.46 40.24
N ALA A 154 -8.94 24.87 41.49
CA ALA A 154 -7.62 24.71 42.04
C ALA A 154 -7.19 23.23 42.16
N LYS A 155 -8.15 22.35 42.44
CA LYS A 155 -7.91 20.90 42.42
C LYS A 155 -7.51 20.37 41.05
N LEU A 156 -8.20 20.82 39.97
CA LEU A 156 -7.86 20.46 38.60
C LEU A 156 -6.47 20.97 38.21
N ASP A 157 -6.12 22.21 38.59
CA ASP A 157 -4.81 22.76 38.29
C ASP A 157 -3.70 21.97 39.01
N LEU A 158 -3.94 21.51 40.23
CA LEU A 158 -3.01 20.61 40.91
C LEU A 158 -2.91 19.24 40.25
N GLU A 159 -4.03 18.66 39.84
CA GLU A 159 -4.02 17.38 39.09
C GLU A 159 -3.24 17.51 37.78
N TYR A 160 -3.34 18.64 37.08
CA TYR A 160 -2.65 18.91 35.80
C TYR A 160 -1.13 19.11 35.96
N THR A 161 -0.60 19.24 37.17
CA THR A 161 0.86 19.20 37.40
C THR A 161 1.45 17.82 37.07
N VAL A 162 0.62 16.78 37.06
CA VAL A 162 1.01 15.41 36.67
C VAL A 162 0.52 15.16 35.23
N VAL A 163 1.44 15.28 34.28
CA VAL A 163 1.14 15.08 32.87
C VAL A 163 1.15 13.59 32.54
N ARG A 164 0.02 13.09 32.03
CA ARG A 164 -0.18 11.66 31.74
C ARG A 164 -0.37 11.40 30.26
N ALA A 165 -0.06 10.17 29.83
CA ALA A 165 -0.35 9.67 28.49
C ALA A 165 -1.87 9.58 28.27
N PRO A 166 -2.43 10.22 27.22
CA PRO A 166 -3.87 10.16 26.92
C PRO A 166 -4.28 8.90 26.15
N ILE A 167 -3.32 8.24 25.52
CA ILE A 167 -3.51 7.02 24.69
C ILE A 167 -2.43 5.99 25.02
N ASP A 168 -2.69 4.74 24.65
CA ASP A 168 -1.67 3.69 24.58
C ASP A 168 -0.81 3.93 23.35
N GLY A 169 0.52 3.74 23.47
CA GLY A 169 1.38 3.94 22.32
C GLY A 169 2.86 4.07 22.65
N ARG A 170 3.63 4.53 21.70
CA ARG A 170 5.06 4.79 21.85
C ARG A 170 5.28 6.28 22.04
N VAL A 171 5.97 6.64 23.12
CA VAL A 171 6.34 8.03 23.40
C VAL A 171 7.64 8.38 22.65
N SER A 172 7.71 9.58 22.12
CA SER A 172 8.90 10.13 21.49
C SER A 172 9.95 10.54 22.56
N ARG A 173 11.00 11.24 22.17
CA ARG A 173 11.94 11.83 23.14
C ARG A 173 11.28 12.99 23.87
N ALA A 174 11.71 13.28 25.08
CA ALA A 174 11.40 14.51 25.77
C ALA A 174 12.05 15.69 25.01
N LEU A 175 11.25 16.68 24.65
CA LEU A 175 11.74 17.91 23.96
C LEU A 175 12.26 18.93 24.98
N LEU A 176 11.73 18.88 26.20
CA LEU A 176 12.15 19.71 27.32
C LEU A 176 12.51 18.79 28.50
N THR A 177 13.62 19.11 29.14
CA THR A 177 14.18 18.32 30.25
C THR A 177 13.85 18.94 31.62
N GLU A 178 14.19 18.25 32.67
CA GLU A 178 14.06 18.72 34.05
C GLU A 178 14.70 20.11 34.23
N GLY A 179 14.08 20.93 35.08
CA GLY A 179 14.51 22.30 35.33
C GLY A 179 14.05 23.35 34.33
N ASN A 180 13.50 22.95 33.15
CA ASN A 180 12.92 23.90 32.20
C ASN A 180 11.55 24.37 32.66
N TYR A 181 11.27 25.66 32.43
CA TYR A 181 9.95 26.23 32.61
C TYR A 181 9.06 25.93 31.41
N VAL A 182 7.82 25.51 31.65
CA VAL A 182 6.82 25.20 30.63
C VAL A 182 5.59 26.07 30.81
N SER A 183 4.98 26.44 29.68
CA SER A 183 3.73 27.21 29.65
C SER A 183 2.55 26.28 29.38
N GLY A 184 1.51 26.38 30.21
CA GLY A 184 0.22 25.71 30.05
C GLY A 184 -0.86 26.57 29.38
N ASN A 185 -0.53 27.77 28.90
CA ASN A 185 -1.48 28.68 28.29
C ASN A 185 -1.97 28.16 26.95
N ALA A 186 -3.28 28.10 26.72
CA ALA A 186 -3.93 27.51 25.54
C ALA A 186 -3.40 28.02 24.18
N GLY A 187 -2.98 29.29 24.10
CA GLY A 187 -2.43 29.87 22.84
C GLY A 187 -0.95 29.59 22.60
N ASN A 188 -0.18 29.20 23.63
CA ASN A 188 1.26 29.01 23.55
C ASN A 188 1.75 27.92 24.51
N ALA A 189 1.03 26.81 24.58
CA ALA A 189 1.41 25.70 25.42
C ALA A 189 2.66 25.01 24.88
N SER A 190 3.65 24.75 25.76
CA SER A 190 4.91 24.10 25.41
C SER A 190 4.68 22.68 24.93
N LEU A 191 5.28 22.28 23.81
CA LEU A 191 5.28 20.88 23.37
C LEU A 191 6.32 20.10 24.19
N LEU A 192 5.87 19.09 24.94
CA LEU A 192 6.74 18.28 25.79
C LEU A 192 7.26 17.03 25.06
N THR A 193 6.38 16.31 24.41
CA THR A 193 6.65 15.11 23.61
C THR A 193 5.44 14.76 22.74
N THR A 194 5.54 13.69 21.96
CA THR A 194 4.42 13.13 21.18
C THR A 194 4.25 11.67 21.54
N VAL A 195 3.01 11.20 21.63
CA VAL A 195 2.68 9.78 21.78
C VAL A 195 1.90 9.35 20.54
N VAL A 196 2.35 8.25 19.90
CA VAL A 196 1.70 7.66 18.72
C VAL A 196 1.25 6.26 19.02
N SER A 197 0.04 5.89 18.55
CA SER A 197 -0.43 4.51 18.64
C SER A 197 0.46 3.60 17.79
N VAL A 198 0.64 2.34 18.22
CA VAL A 198 1.51 1.37 17.54
C VAL A 198 0.70 0.29 16.85
N ASP A 199 -0.41 -0.15 17.43
CA ASP A 199 -1.28 -1.20 16.90
C ASP A 199 -2.75 -0.80 17.12
N PRO A 200 -3.58 -0.86 16.05
CA PRO A 200 -3.22 -1.06 14.66
C PRO A 200 -2.54 0.15 14.02
N VAL A 201 -2.11 0.01 12.76
CA VAL A 201 -1.56 1.11 11.95
C VAL A 201 -2.40 1.32 10.69
N TYR A 202 -2.37 2.54 10.19
CA TYR A 202 -2.89 2.88 8.86
C TYR A 202 -1.78 2.80 7.81
N VAL A 203 -2.16 2.41 6.61
CA VAL A 203 -1.37 2.64 5.40
C VAL A 203 -2.22 3.46 4.46
N ILE A 204 -1.69 4.62 4.10
CA ILE A 204 -2.34 5.57 3.18
C ILE A 204 -1.65 5.47 1.84
N ALA A 205 -2.43 5.27 0.77
CA ALA A 205 -1.93 5.18 -0.59
C ALA A 205 -2.80 6.01 -1.54
N ASP A 206 -2.17 6.61 -2.54
CA ASP A 206 -2.85 7.31 -3.62
C ASP A 206 -3.28 6.31 -4.69
N ILE A 207 -4.58 6.27 -4.98
CA ILE A 207 -5.20 5.40 -5.98
C ILE A 207 -5.67 6.25 -7.14
N ASP A 208 -5.36 5.85 -8.36
CA ASP A 208 -5.82 6.52 -9.58
C ASP A 208 -7.33 6.33 -9.81
N GLU A 209 -7.93 7.26 -10.58
CA GLU A 209 -9.37 7.28 -10.87
C GLU A 209 -9.84 5.99 -11.56
N ASP A 210 -9.08 5.47 -12.53
CA ASP A 210 -9.45 4.25 -13.27
C ASP A 210 -9.54 3.04 -12.35
N THR A 211 -8.60 2.92 -11.43
CA THR A 211 -8.58 1.86 -10.41
C THR A 211 -9.75 2.01 -9.44
N LEU A 212 -10.04 3.24 -8.99
CA LEU A 212 -11.18 3.52 -8.12
C LEU A 212 -12.51 3.13 -8.78
N LEU A 213 -12.72 3.52 -10.05
CA LEU A 213 -13.95 3.20 -10.78
C LEU A 213 -14.15 1.68 -10.93
N LYS A 214 -13.09 0.96 -11.29
CA LYS A 214 -13.11 -0.51 -11.36
C LYS A 214 -13.41 -1.15 -10.00
N PHE A 215 -12.75 -0.66 -8.95
CA PHE A 215 -12.97 -1.12 -7.59
C PHE A 215 -14.43 -0.91 -7.17
N ASN A 216 -14.98 0.28 -7.36
CA ASN A 216 -16.36 0.60 -7.02
C ASN A 216 -17.37 -0.27 -7.78
N GLN A 217 -17.10 -0.56 -9.05
CA GLN A 217 -17.93 -1.47 -9.84
C GLN A 217 -17.92 -2.89 -9.26
N LEU A 218 -16.74 -3.40 -8.88
CA LEU A 218 -16.61 -4.74 -8.30
C LEU A 218 -17.30 -4.85 -6.93
N VAL A 219 -17.22 -3.80 -6.11
CA VAL A 219 -17.94 -3.72 -4.83
C VAL A 219 -19.45 -3.64 -5.04
N HIS A 220 -19.90 -2.81 -5.99
CA HIS A 220 -21.34 -2.70 -6.34
C HIS A 220 -21.89 -4.04 -6.83
N ASP A 221 -21.14 -4.77 -7.64
CA ASP A 221 -21.51 -6.09 -8.17
C ASP A 221 -21.36 -7.22 -7.14
N LYS A 222 -20.96 -6.90 -5.90
CA LYS A 222 -20.70 -7.85 -4.78
C LYS A 222 -19.64 -8.91 -5.11
N LYS A 223 -18.68 -8.57 -5.95
CA LYS A 223 -17.56 -9.42 -6.34
C LYS A 223 -16.34 -9.29 -5.41
N LEU A 224 -16.31 -8.25 -4.58
CA LEU A 224 -15.30 -7.99 -3.56
C LEU A 224 -15.98 -7.74 -2.20
N GLY A 225 -15.45 -8.31 -1.12
CA GLY A 225 -15.78 -7.90 0.24
C GLY A 225 -16.87 -8.69 0.98
N ASP A 226 -17.38 -9.80 0.45
CA ASP A 226 -18.54 -10.50 1.07
C ASP A 226 -18.16 -11.47 2.21
N GLU A 227 -16.92 -11.95 2.28
CA GLU A 227 -16.52 -12.98 3.26
C GLU A 227 -16.22 -12.44 4.67
N ASN A 228 -15.96 -11.11 4.83
CA ASN A 228 -15.52 -10.49 6.09
C ASN A 228 -16.40 -9.29 6.51
N GLY A 229 -17.71 -9.37 6.36
CA GLY A 229 -18.60 -8.27 6.79
C GLY A 229 -18.48 -7.01 5.93
N GLY A 230 -18.24 -7.16 4.62
CA GLY A 230 -18.13 -6.06 3.66
C GLY A 230 -16.76 -5.38 3.59
N ARG A 231 -15.76 -5.90 4.33
CA ARG A 231 -14.39 -5.36 4.29
C ARG A 231 -13.61 -5.99 3.15
N VAL A 232 -13.03 -5.16 2.28
CA VAL A 232 -12.18 -5.65 1.19
C VAL A 232 -10.78 -5.94 1.72
N PRO A 233 -10.28 -7.18 1.59
CA PRO A 233 -8.93 -7.53 2.04
C PRO A 233 -7.87 -6.89 1.15
N VAL A 234 -6.79 -6.45 1.76
CA VAL A 234 -5.59 -5.93 1.11
C VAL A 234 -4.36 -6.56 1.72
N ALA A 235 -3.27 -6.60 0.98
CA ALA A 235 -2.03 -7.18 1.44
C ALA A 235 -0.92 -6.13 1.42
N LEU A 236 -0.01 -6.20 2.40
CA LEU A 236 1.08 -5.27 2.60
C LEU A 236 2.44 -5.97 2.52
N GLN A 237 3.41 -5.28 1.95
CA GLN A 237 4.81 -5.66 1.88
C GLN A 237 5.68 -4.48 2.36
N LEU A 238 6.56 -4.73 3.31
CA LEU A 238 7.64 -3.82 3.69
C LEU A 238 8.84 -3.98 2.75
N ALA A 239 9.78 -3.04 2.79
CA ALA A 239 10.91 -3.01 1.87
C ALA A 239 11.87 -4.22 1.97
N ASP A 240 11.94 -4.85 3.14
CA ASP A 240 12.76 -6.02 3.45
C ASP A 240 12.03 -7.35 3.34
N GLU A 241 10.70 -7.32 3.14
CA GLU A 241 9.88 -8.51 3.02
C GLU A 241 9.85 -9.03 1.58
N LYS A 242 9.75 -10.35 1.44
CA LYS A 242 9.43 -11.00 0.16
C LYS A 242 7.93 -11.27 0.14
N ASP A 243 7.32 -11.08 -1.01
CA ASP A 243 5.88 -11.21 -1.20
C ASP A 243 5.06 -10.21 -0.33
N TYR A 244 3.81 -10.54 -0.01
CA TYR A 244 2.89 -9.69 0.75
C TYR A 244 2.36 -10.45 1.98
N PRO A 245 3.21 -10.65 3.02
CA PRO A 245 2.87 -11.54 4.13
C PRO A 245 1.81 -10.95 5.07
N ARG A 246 1.62 -9.62 5.04
CA ARG A 246 0.74 -8.92 5.98
C ARG A 246 -0.62 -8.68 5.37
N GLN A 247 -1.65 -9.14 6.07
CA GLN A 247 -3.04 -8.97 5.65
C GLN A 247 -3.71 -7.85 6.42
N GLY A 248 -4.51 -7.07 5.73
CA GLY A 248 -5.30 -5.98 6.28
C GLY A 248 -6.60 -5.80 5.50
N TYR A 249 -7.27 -4.69 5.71
CA TYR A 249 -8.50 -4.37 4.99
C TYR A 249 -8.61 -2.87 4.73
N ILE A 250 -9.35 -2.51 3.69
CA ILE A 250 -9.68 -1.12 3.40
C ILE A 250 -10.66 -0.60 4.45
N GLU A 251 -10.30 0.49 5.10
CA GLU A 251 -11.19 1.20 6.01
C GLU A 251 -12.07 2.20 5.25
N SER A 252 -11.43 3.02 4.43
CA SER A 252 -12.13 4.08 3.69
C SER A 252 -11.31 4.60 2.52
N PHE A 253 -12.00 5.23 1.59
CA PHE A 253 -11.44 6.19 0.66
C PHE A 253 -11.77 7.59 1.13
N ASP A 254 -10.99 8.58 0.74
CA ASP A 254 -11.32 9.97 1.00
C ASP A 254 -12.65 10.34 0.31
N ASN A 255 -13.26 11.42 0.71
CA ASN A 255 -14.56 11.84 0.19
C ASN A 255 -14.48 12.60 -1.14
N GLN A 256 -13.27 12.97 -1.57
CA GLN A 256 -13.04 13.76 -2.78
C GLN A 256 -11.75 13.33 -3.47
N LEU A 257 -11.81 13.24 -4.80
CA LEU A 257 -10.64 13.06 -5.65
C LEU A 257 -9.80 14.34 -5.65
N ASN A 258 -8.49 14.22 -5.58
CA ASN A 258 -7.60 15.36 -5.77
C ASN A 258 -7.58 15.77 -7.26
N PRO A 259 -8.08 16.98 -7.61
CA PRO A 259 -8.18 17.38 -9.02
C PRO A 259 -6.83 17.63 -9.69
N ASP A 260 -5.78 17.89 -8.92
CA ASP A 260 -4.45 18.18 -9.46
C ASP A 260 -3.70 16.90 -9.86
N THR A 261 -3.96 15.81 -9.18
CA THR A 261 -3.28 14.51 -9.41
C THR A 261 -4.16 13.45 -10.03
N GLY A 262 -5.50 13.63 -10.04
CA GLY A 262 -6.46 12.62 -10.49
C GLY A 262 -6.44 11.36 -9.61
N SER A 263 -6.06 11.50 -8.34
CA SER A 263 -5.98 10.39 -7.39
C SER A 263 -6.84 10.61 -6.16
N ILE A 264 -7.17 9.53 -5.46
CA ILE A 264 -7.89 9.53 -4.19
C ILE A 264 -7.06 8.82 -3.13
N LEU A 265 -7.09 9.32 -1.91
CA LEU A 265 -6.44 8.66 -0.78
C LEU A 265 -7.25 7.45 -0.33
N MET A 266 -6.63 6.29 -0.37
CA MET A 266 -7.14 5.06 0.24
C MET A 266 -6.46 4.86 1.59
N ARG A 267 -7.27 4.55 2.61
CA ARG A 267 -6.80 4.20 3.94
C ARG A 267 -7.08 2.73 4.21
N ALA A 268 -6.05 1.97 4.51
CA ALA A 268 -6.15 0.57 4.90
C ALA A 268 -5.60 0.36 6.32
N VAL A 269 -6.18 -0.59 7.04
CA VAL A 269 -5.82 -0.94 8.42
C VAL A 269 -5.04 -2.25 8.42
N PHE A 270 -3.93 -2.25 9.16
CA PHE A 270 -3.10 -3.44 9.38
C PHE A 270 -2.83 -3.64 10.87
N ALA A 271 -2.91 -4.87 11.32
CA ALA A 271 -2.45 -5.25 12.65
C ALA A 271 -0.92 -5.15 12.72
N ASN A 272 -0.40 -4.67 13.85
CA ASN A 272 1.02 -4.47 14.10
C ASN A 272 1.42 -5.00 15.48
N THR A 273 0.94 -6.20 15.81
CA THR A 273 1.16 -6.84 17.12
C THR A 273 2.64 -7.13 17.40
N ASP A 274 3.44 -7.29 16.32
CA ASP A 274 4.90 -7.47 16.39
C ASP A 274 5.66 -6.15 16.56
N GLY A 275 5.00 -4.99 16.36
CA GLY A 275 5.60 -3.66 16.45
C GLY A 275 6.63 -3.35 15.36
N MET A 276 6.70 -4.17 14.31
CA MET A 276 7.68 -4.03 13.21
C MET A 276 7.32 -2.90 12.24
N ILE A 277 6.04 -2.62 12.10
CA ILE A 277 5.56 -1.53 11.22
C ILE A 277 5.66 -0.22 12.01
N VAL A 278 6.63 0.61 11.64
CA VAL A 278 6.85 1.92 12.28
C VAL A 278 6.18 3.02 11.46
N PRO A 279 5.38 3.91 12.08
CA PRO A 279 4.84 5.08 11.39
C PRO A 279 5.92 5.89 10.67
N GLY A 280 5.64 6.29 9.43
CA GLY A 280 6.57 6.98 8.54
C GLY A 280 7.28 6.09 7.52
N LEU A 281 7.26 4.75 7.66
CA LEU A 281 7.79 3.84 6.66
C LEU A 281 6.96 3.89 5.37
N PHE A 282 7.63 3.63 4.25
CA PHE A 282 6.95 3.30 3.00
C PHE A 282 6.67 1.80 2.94
N ALA A 283 5.52 1.47 2.38
CA ALA A 283 5.11 0.09 2.18
C ALA A 283 4.40 -0.05 0.83
N ARG A 284 4.46 -1.24 0.23
CA ARG A 284 3.65 -1.57 -0.94
C ARG A 284 2.37 -2.23 -0.48
N ILE A 285 1.27 -1.80 -1.08
CA ILE A 285 -0.06 -2.35 -0.80
C ILE A 285 -0.63 -2.92 -2.10
N ARG A 286 -1.23 -4.11 -2.03
CA ARG A 286 -1.97 -4.73 -3.12
C ARG A 286 -3.45 -4.59 -2.90
N LEU A 287 -4.13 -4.03 -3.91
CA LEU A 287 -5.57 -3.88 -3.98
C LEU A 287 -6.14 -4.91 -4.96
N PRO A 288 -7.12 -5.77 -4.58
CA PRO A 288 -7.73 -6.69 -5.52
C PRO A 288 -8.60 -5.93 -6.53
N LEU A 289 -8.42 -6.26 -7.81
CA LEU A 289 -9.18 -5.68 -8.94
C LEU A 289 -9.91 -6.73 -9.76
N SER A 290 -10.05 -7.93 -9.25
CA SER A 290 -10.94 -8.96 -9.80
C SER A 290 -11.45 -9.86 -8.69
N GLU A 291 -12.58 -10.51 -8.96
CA GLU A 291 -12.94 -11.72 -8.22
C GLU A 291 -11.95 -12.86 -8.49
N ASN A 292 -12.01 -13.91 -7.70
CA ASN A 292 -11.27 -15.15 -7.99
C ASN A 292 -11.87 -15.82 -9.23
N HIS A 293 -11.14 -15.80 -10.35
CA HIS A 293 -11.61 -16.32 -11.63
C HIS A 293 -10.56 -17.23 -12.29
N PRO A 294 -10.98 -18.19 -13.13
CA PRO A 294 -10.05 -19.01 -13.88
C PRO A 294 -9.36 -18.17 -14.96
N ALA A 295 -8.05 -18.14 -14.95
CA ALA A 295 -7.24 -17.47 -15.97
C ALA A 295 -6.28 -18.46 -16.62
N LEU A 296 -5.95 -18.18 -17.89
CA LEU A 296 -4.95 -18.93 -18.64
C LEU A 296 -3.59 -18.27 -18.44
N LEU A 297 -2.63 -19.06 -18.00
CA LEU A 297 -1.26 -18.61 -17.70
C LEU A 297 -0.28 -19.23 -18.69
N VAL A 298 0.58 -18.39 -19.25
CA VAL A 298 1.64 -18.80 -20.17
C VAL A 298 2.98 -18.22 -19.72
N ASP A 299 4.05 -18.91 -20.02
CA ASP A 299 5.40 -18.38 -19.82
C ASP A 299 5.63 -17.18 -20.75
N GLU A 300 6.22 -16.10 -20.25
CA GLU A 300 6.48 -14.89 -21.04
C GLU A 300 7.39 -15.16 -22.24
N ARG A 301 8.26 -16.17 -22.15
CA ARG A 301 9.12 -16.64 -23.25
C ARG A 301 8.34 -17.22 -24.45
N ALA A 302 7.10 -17.68 -24.22
CA ALA A 302 6.24 -18.22 -25.29
C ALA A 302 5.58 -17.13 -26.13
N ILE A 303 5.67 -15.86 -25.71
CA ILE A 303 4.97 -14.74 -26.34
C ILE A 303 5.86 -14.06 -27.37
N GLY A 304 5.46 -14.12 -28.64
CA GLY A 304 6.06 -13.35 -29.71
C GLY A 304 5.40 -12.00 -29.92
N THR A 305 6.11 -11.12 -30.61
CA THR A 305 5.58 -9.82 -31.05
C THR A 305 5.78 -9.69 -32.53
N ASP A 306 4.71 -9.44 -33.26
CA ASP A 306 4.74 -9.14 -34.69
C ASP A 306 4.13 -7.74 -34.88
N GLN A 307 5.00 -6.79 -35.20
CA GLN A 307 4.66 -5.36 -35.22
C GLN A 307 3.98 -4.91 -33.90
N ALA A 308 2.71 -4.62 -33.90
CA ALA A 308 1.93 -4.21 -32.73
C ALA A 308 1.14 -5.35 -32.08
N GLN A 309 1.10 -6.56 -32.71
CA GLN A 309 0.28 -7.67 -32.26
C GLN A 309 1.10 -8.68 -31.45
N LYS A 310 0.57 -9.11 -30.31
CA LYS A 310 1.12 -10.21 -29.53
C LYS A 310 0.55 -11.52 -30.04
N PHE A 311 1.39 -12.54 -30.08
CA PHE A 311 1.00 -13.87 -30.56
C PHE A 311 1.71 -14.98 -29.77
N VAL A 312 1.15 -16.17 -29.87
CA VAL A 312 1.74 -17.41 -29.40
C VAL A 312 1.73 -18.41 -30.53
N LEU A 313 2.73 -19.28 -30.59
CA LEU A 313 2.75 -20.38 -31.52
C LEU A 313 2.19 -21.63 -30.83
N THR A 314 1.04 -22.10 -31.30
CA THR A 314 0.38 -23.31 -30.82
C THR A 314 0.70 -24.51 -31.70
N LEU A 315 0.52 -25.72 -31.17
CA LEU A 315 0.68 -26.96 -31.94
C LEU A 315 -0.67 -27.62 -32.21
N THR A 316 -0.87 -28.00 -33.46
CA THR A 316 -2.01 -28.87 -33.84
C THR A 316 -1.77 -30.30 -33.42
N ALA A 317 -2.81 -31.16 -33.49
CA ALA A 317 -2.71 -32.59 -33.22
C ALA A 317 -1.66 -33.33 -34.12
N THR A 318 -1.32 -32.71 -35.26
CA THR A 318 -0.29 -33.23 -36.22
C THR A 318 1.08 -32.62 -35.98
N ASN A 319 1.35 -31.98 -34.82
CA ASN A 319 2.58 -31.28 -34.49
C ASN A 319 2.99 -30.19 -35.50
N THR A 320 2.01 -29.52 -36.08
CA THR A 320 2.25 -28.40 -37.01
C THR A 320 2.06 -27.08 -36.24
N VAL A 321 2.97 -26.15 -36.44
CA VAL A 321 2.94 -24.82 -35.78
C VAL A 321 1.82 -23.96 -36.36
N GLN A 322 0.99 -23.40 -35.50
CA GLN A 322 -0.06 -22.47 -35.85
C GLN A 322 0.17 -21.12 -35.17
N TYR A 323 0.04 -20.03 -35.91
CA TYR A 323 0.05 -18.67 -35.37
C TYR A 323 -1.29 -18.35 -34.71
N ARG A 324 -1.24 -17.89 -33.46
CA ARG A 324 -2.44 -17.53 -32.71
C ARG A 324 -2.26 -16.16 -32.09
N PRO A 325 -3.00 -15.14 -32.53
CA PRO A 325 -3.01 -13.83 -31.89
C PRO A 325 -3.63 -13.96 -30.49
N VAL A 326 -3.08 -13.22 -29.53
CA VAL A 326 -3.52 -13.25 -28.14
C VAL A 326 -3.63 -11.85 -27.55
N GLU A 327 -4.59 -11.69 -26.66
CA GLU A 327 -4.70 -10.52 -25.80
C GLU A 327 -4.10 -10.84 -24.42
N LEU A 328 -3.18 -9.99 -23.99
CA LEU A 328 -2.43 -10.23 -22.76
C LEU A 328 -3.02 -9.44 -21.59
N GLY A 329 -2.95 -10.05 -20.42
CA GLY A 329 -3.17 -9.42 -19.13
C GLY A 329 -1.85 -9.13 -18.40
N PRO A 330 -1.91 -8.83 -17.08
CA PRO A 330 -0.74 -8.66 -16.23
C PRO A 330 0.08 -9.93 -16.06
N VAL A 331 1.27 -9.79 -15.47
CA VAL A 331 2.12 -10.91 -15.05
C VAL A 331 1.78 -11.26 -13.60
N ILE A 332 1.54 -12.54 -13.33
CA ILE A 332 1.32 -13.06 -11.98
C ILE A 332 2.23 -14.29 -11.80
N ASP A 333 2.96 -14.34 -10.70
CA ASP A 333 3.87 -15.45 -10.34
C ASP A 333 4.87 -15.81 -11.47
N GLY A 334 5.35 -14.79 -12.22
CA GLY A 334 6.28 -14.97 -13.33
C GLY A 334 5.66 -15.49 -14.62
N LYS A 335 4.34 -15.68 -14.68
CA LYS A 335 3.59 -16.06 -15.88
C LYS A 335 2.68 -14.95 -16.35
N ARG A 336 2.44 -14.85 -17.65
CA ARG A 336 1.56 -13.86 -18.27
C ARG A 336 0.15 -14.41 -18.38
N ILE A 337 -0.84 -13.63 -17.97
CA ILE A 337 -2.25 -13.93 -18.21
C ILE A 337 -2.54 -13.75 -19.70
N VAL A 338 -3.33 -14.68 -20.26
CA VAL A 338 -3.90 -14.56 -21.61
C VAL A 338 -5.42 -14.45 -21.47
N ARG A 339 -5.96 -13.30 -21.92
CA ARG A 339 -7.39 -13.00 -21.83
C ARG A 339 -8.21 -13.66 -22.94
N SER A 340 -7.62 -13.74 -24.14
CA SER A 340 -8.27 -14.35 -25.30
C SER A 340 -7.26 -14.97 -26.27
N GLY A 341 -7.69 -15.92 -27.09
CA GLY A 341 -6.91 -16.54 -28.16
C GLY A 341 -6.35 -17.93 -27.83
N LEU A 342 -6.45 -18.45 -26.60
CA LEU A 342 -6.00 -19.78 -26.19
C LEU A 342 -7.08 -20.56 -25.46
N THR A 343 -6.86 -21.87 -25.34
CA THR A 343 -7.69 -22.77 -24.53
C THR A 343 -6.83 -23.51 -23.49
N ALA A 344 -7.45 -23.91 -22.38
CA ALA A 344 -6.76 -24.66 -21.34
C ALA A 344 -6.21 -25.99 -21.89
N GLY A 345 -4.97 -26.33 -21.54
CA GLY A 345 -4.32 -27.56 -21.96
C GLY A 345 -3.76 -27.52 -23.40
N GLU A 346 -3.94 -26.45 -24.16
CA GLU A 346 -3.37 -26.30 -25.50
C GLU A 346 -1.83 -26.24 -25.40
N LYS A 347 -1.12 -26.99 -26.29
CA LYS A 347 0.34 -26.97 -26.31
C LYS A 347 0.86 -25.77 -27.06
N ILE A 348 1.74 -25.00 -26.39
CA ILE A 348 2.38 -23.80 -26.93
C ILE A 348 3.90 -23.98 -27.00
N VAL A 349 4.54 -23.32 -27.96
CA VAL A 349 6.01 -23.32 -28.07
C VAL A 349 6.57 -22.30 -27.11
N VAL A 350 7.42 -22.75 -26.17
CA VAL A 350 8.10 -21.90 -25.19
C VAL A 350 9.51 -21.50 -25.65
N ASN A 351 10.26 -22.47 -26.18
CA ASN A 351 11.59 -22.20 -26.72
C ASN A 351 11.67 -22.60 -28.20
N GLY A 352 12.38 -21.78 -29.00
CA GLY A 352 12.57 -22.04 -30.42
C GLY A 352 11.67 -21.22 -31.34
N LEU A 353 10.93 -20.19 -30.83
CA LEU A 353 10.05 -19.35 -31.64
C LEU A 353 10.72 -18.77 -32.88
N SER A 354 11.99 -18.37 -32.78
CA SER A 354 12.75 -17.81 -33.91
C SER A 354 13.15 -18.83 -35.00
N ARG A 355 13.07 -20.14 -34.69
CA ARG A 355 13.48 -21.23 -35.58
C ARG A 355 12.32 -21.83 -36.36
N VAL A 356 11.10 -21.52 -36.00
CA VAL A 356 9.90 -22.09 -36.59
C VAL A 356 9.00 -21.04 -37.19
N ARG A 357 8.24 -21.43 -38.19
CA ARG A 357 7.24 -20.58 -38.86
C ARG A 357 5.89 -21.27 -38.88
N PRO A 358 4.78 -20.51 -38.94
CA PRO A 358 3.46 -21.12 -39.10
C PRO A 358 3.42 -22.08 -40.28
N GLY A 359 2.79 -23.25 -40.08
CA GLY A 359 2.72 -24.32 -41.07
C GLY A 359 3.89 -25.32 -41.08
N MET A 360 4.96 -25.11 -40.31
CA MET A 360 6.07 -26.03 -40.23
C MET A 360 5.77 -27.22 -39.29
N PRO A 361 6.11 -28.45 -39.66
CA PRO A 361 6.09 -29.59 -38.76
C PRO A 361 7.28 -29.50 -37.79
N VAL A 362 7.02 -29.80 -36.50
CA VAL A 362 8.03 -29.74 -35.43
C VAL A 362 8.04 -31.04 -34.60
N THR A 363 9.14 -31.28 -33.90
CA THR A 363 9.20 -32.33 -32.91
C THR A 363 9.10 -31.71 -31.53
N PRO A 364 7.93 -31.87 -30.85
CA PRO A 364 7.70 -31.28 -29.53
C PRO A 364 8.54 -32.04 -28.48
N GLN A 365 9.24 -31.32 -27.64
CA GLN A 365 9.86 -31.78 -26.42
C GLN A 365 9.15 -31.11 -25.27
N ASP A 366 8.50 -31.87 -24.41
CA ASP A 366 7.82 -31.33 -23.24
C ASP A 366 8.86 -30.67 -22.31
N GLU A 367 8.54 -29.46 -21.81
CA GLU A 367 9.40 -28.76 -20.86
C GLU A 367 9.51 -29.59 -19.59
N THR A 368 10.69 -30.07 -19.26
CA THR A 368 10.96 -30.71 -17.97
C THR A 368 10.83 -29.60 -16.92
N PRO A 369 9.95 -29.71 -15.92
CA PRO A 369 9.82 -28.69 -14.90
C PRO A 369 11.19 -28.47 -14.26
N ALA A 370 11.71 -27.25 -14.34
CA ALA A 370 12.93 -26.88 -13.65
C ALA A 370 12.72 -27.11 -12.15
N VAL A 371 13.41 -28.09 -11.60
CA VAL A 371 13.53 -28.29 -10.16
C VAL A 371 14.08 -26.98 -9.61
N GLN A 372 13.25 -26.19 -8.95
CA GLN A 372 13.70 -25.04 -8.18
C GLN A 372 14.64 -25.57 -7.11
N THR A 373 15.93 -25.53 -7.42
CA THR A 373 16.97 -25.75 -6.42
C THR A 373 16.86 -24.57 -5.46
N ALA A 374 16.17 -24.80 -4.36
CA ALA A 374 16.18 -23.90 -3.22
C ALA A 374 17.62 -23.77 -2.76
N LEU A 375 18.27 -22.69 -3.13
CA LEU A 375 19.48 -22.23 -2.47
C LEU A 375 19.10 -21.88 -1.03
N LYS A 376 19.59 -22.70 -0.11
CA LYS A 376 19.55 -22.51 1.35
C LYS A 376 20.23 -21.22 1.77
#